data_e0376544865dc4095fdaff2a5fc1bf06
#
_entry.id   e0376544865dc4095fdaff2a5fc1bf06
#
_cell.length_a   1.000
_cell.length_b   1.000
_cell.length_c   1.000
_cell.angle_alpha   90.00
_cell.angle_beta   90.00
_cell.angle_gamma   90.00
#
_symmetry.space_group_name_H-M   'P 1'
#
loop_
_entity.id
_entity.type
_entity.pdbx_description
1 polymer ?
#
loop_
_entity_poly.entity_id
_entity_poly.type
_entity_poly.pdbx_seq_one_letter_code
_entity_poly.pdbx_strand_id
1 'polypeptide(L)'
;MFNEKIITIVYKFIMQNNNPLSPHLQIYKWHISSLLSITHRVVGVINYFALIVICFWAISLFFGENFYQPFENILNTFFGKFLIISLCWTFSFQILNEIRHLAWDAGFGFDLKIAKITGAVSYTHLTLPTSFLV
;
A
#
# COMPACT_ATOMS: atom_id res chain seq x y z
N MET A 1 34.06 45.73 -20.53
CA MET A 1 34.60 45.09 -19.32
C MET A 1 33.72 45.24 -18.07
N PHE A 2 33.13 46.37 -17.83
CA PHE A 2 32.19 46.56 -16.67
C PHE A 2 30.83 45.87 -16.92
N ASN A 3 30.34 45.83 -18.16
CA ASN A 3 29.02 45.33 -18.51
C ASN A 3 28.93 43.80 -18.45
N GLU A 4 29.99 43.08 -18.76
CA GLU A 4 30.01 41.62 -18.74
C GLU A 4 29.95 41.04 -17.31
N LYS A 5 30.62 41.69 -16.36
CA LYS A 5 30.58 41.27 -14.95
C LYS A 5 29.19 41.46 -14.31
N ILE A 6 28.53 42.55 -14.67
CA ILE A 6 27.15 42.83 -14.17
C ILE A 6 26.17 41.79 -14.76
N ILE A 7 26.28 41.50 -16.06
CA ILE A 7 25.45 40.49 -16.72
C ILE A 7 25.68 39.12 -16.08
N THR A 8 26.93 38.73 -15.82
CA THR A 8 27.25 37.44 -15.20
C THR A 8 26.70 37.35 -13.75
N ILE A 9 26.76 38.45 -12.99
CA ILE A 9 26.22 38.49 -11.63
C ILE A 9 24.69 38.40 -11.64
N VAL A 10 24.04 39.13 -12.56
CA VAL A 10 22.58 39.09 -12.72
C VAL A 10 22.12 37.70 -13.16
N TYR A 11 22.78 37.06 -14.11
CA TYR A 11 22.50 35.68 -14.51
C TYR A 11 22.69 34.71 -13.36
N LYS A 12 23.73 34.85 -12.57
CA LYS A 12 23.98 33.99 -11.40
C LYS A 12 22.93 34.16 -10.32
N PHE A 13 22.44 35.39 -10.13
CA PHE A 13 21.38 35.69 -9.17
C PHE A 13 20.00 35.17 -9.61
N ILE A 14 19.69 35.28 -10.92
CA ILE A 14 18.46 34.75 -11.51
C ILE A 14 18.46 33.23 -11.49
N MET A 15 19.58 32.59 -11.82
CA MET A 15 19.73 31.14 -11.77
C MET A 15 19.67 30.58 -10.35
N GLN A 16 20.12 31.34 -9.36
CA GLN A 16 20.13 30.90 -7.97
C GLN A 16 18.73 30.92 -7.34
N ASN A 17 17.82 31.79 -7.83
CA ASN A 17 16.44 31.89 -7.35
C ASN A 17 15.47 30.92 -8.07
N ASN A 18 15.89 30.27 -9.17
CA ASN A 18 15.08 29.33 -9.94
C ASN A 18 15.42 27.87 -9.66
N ASN A 19 16.17 27.59 -8.61
CA ASN A 19 16.39 26.20 -8.21
C ASN A 19 15.04 25.59 -7.77
N PRO A 20 14.59 24.48 -8.40
CA PRO A 20 13.37 23.83 -7.96
C PRO A 20 13.51 23.44 -6.48
N LEU A 21 12.54 23.85 -5.69
CA LEU A 21 12.46 23.46 -4.29
C LEU A 21 12.47 21.93 -4.21
N SER A 22 13.42 21.37 -3.44
CA SER A 22 13.42 19.96 -3.15
C SER A 22 12.10 19.56 -2.47
N PRO A 23 11.50 18.42 -2.82
CA PRO A 23 10.25 17.97 -2.21
C PRO A 23 10.49 17.62 -0.74
N HIS A 24 10.35 18.59 0.16
CA HIS A 24 10.26 18.31 1.59
C HIS A 24 8.89 17.70 1.90
N LEU A 25 8.81 16.87 2.93
CA LEU A 25 7.58 16.22 3.40
C LEU A 25 6.40 17.19 3.59
N GLN A 26 6.67 18.45 3.92
CA GLN A 26 5.66 19.51 4.09
C GLN A 26 5.09 20.05 2.78
N ILE A 27 5.80 19.93 1.66
CA ILE A 27 5.44 20.46 0.33
C ILE A 27 5.00 19.32 -0.61
N TYR A 28 5.27 18.06 -0.24
CA TYR A 28 4.96 16.90 -1.04
C TYR A 28 3.44 16.67 -1.11
N LYS A 29 2.86 16.85 -2.29
CA LYS A 29 1.48 16.45 -2.54
C LYS A 29 1.42 14.93 -2.68
N TRP A 30 0.74 14.28 -1.76
CA TRP A 30 0.54 12.84 -1.79
C TRP A 30 -0.18 12.41 -3.07
N HIS A 31 0.53 11.72 -3.95
CA HIS A 31 -0.08 11.10 -5.11
C HIS A 31 -0.67 9.74 -4.70
N ILE A 32 -1.82 9.38 -5.28
CA ILE A 32 -2.50 8.10 -5.03
C ILE A 32 -1.54 6.92 -5.27
N SER A 33 -0.69 6.99 -6.29
CA SER A 33 0.29 5.96 -6.59
C SER A 33 1.34 5.76 -5.49
N SER A 34 1.78 6.85 -4.85
CA SER A 34 2.73 6.79 -3.73
C SER A 34 2.07 6.18 -2.49
N LEU A 35 0.83 6.58 -2.20
CA LEU A 35 0.06 6.03 -1.08
C LEU A 35 -0.16 4.52 -1.26
N LEU A 36 -0.56 4.10 -2.47
CA LEU A 36 -0.72 2.69 -2.81
C LEU A 36 0.56 1.88 -2.61
N SER A 37 1.71 2.42 -3.02
CA SER A 37 3.01 1.75 -2.85
C SER A 37 3.37 1.55 -1.38
N ILE A 38 3.15 2.55 -0.54
CA ILE A 38 3.41 2.46 0.90
C ILE A 38 2.45 1.47 1.55
N THR A 39 1.16 1.58 1.26
CA THR A 39 0.12 0.68 1.79
C THR A 39 0.41 -0.77 1.40
N HIS A 40 0.78 -1.03 0.15
CA HIS A 40 1.14 -2.37 -0.32
C HIS A 40 2.28 -2.99 0.48
N ARG A 41 3.33 -2.21 0.78
CA ARG A 41 4.47 -2.69 1.59
C ARG A 41 4.06 -3.00 3.03
N VAL A 42 3.29 -2.13 3.66
CA VAL A 42 2.80 -2.32 5.03
C VAL A 42 1.90 -3.54 5.11
N VAL A 43 0.96 -3.67 4.18
CA VAL A 43 0.04 -4.83 4.09
C VAL A 43 0.82 -6.12 3.82
N GLY A 44 1.87 -6.09 2.99
CA GLY A 44 2.74 -7.23 2.75
C GLY A 44 3.42 -7.75 4.02
N VAL A 45 3.91 -6.85 4.87
CA VAL A 45 4.49 -7.24 6.17
C VAL A 45 3.43 -7.84 7.09
N ILE A 46 2.24 -7.26 7.16
CA ILE A 46 1.13 -7.80 7.96
C ILE A 46 0.75 -9.20 7.48
N ASN A 47 0.61 -9.40 6.18
CA ASN A 47 0.27 -10.69 5.58
C ASN A 47 1.36 -11.75 5.82
N TYR A 48 2.63 -11.36 5.86
CA TYR A 48 3.73 -12.27 6.22
C TYR A 48 3.56 -12.82 7.64
N PHE A 49 3.28 -11.96 8.63
CA PHE A 49 3.00 -12.41 9.99
C PHE A 49 1.71 -13.23 10.07
N ALA A 50 0.68 -12.85 9.34
CA ALA A 50 -0.56 -13.60 9.26
C ALA A 50 -0.34 -15.01 8.71
N LEU A 51 0.51 -15.17 7.70
CA LEU A 51 0.86 -16.48 7.15
C LEU A 51 1.52 -17.37 8.20
N ILE A 52 2.42 -16.83 9.01
CA ILE A 52 3.06 -17.58 10.10
C ILE A 52 2.01 -18.08 11.10
N VAL A 53 1.06 -17.23 11.49
CA VAL A 53 -0.03 -17.61 12.41
C VAL A 53 -0.92 -18.69 11.79
N ILE A 54 -1.24 -18.58 10.51
CA ILE A 54 -2.03 -19.60 9.77
C ILE A 54 -1.27 -20.94 9.72
N CYS A 55 0.04 -20.92 9.52
CA CYS A 55 0.86 -22.13 9.55
C CYS A 55 0.84 -22.79 10.94
N PHE A 56 0.97 -22.02 12.01
CA PHE A 56 0.86 -22.55 13.37
C PHE A 56 -0.53 -23.13 13.64
N TRP A 57 -1.57 -22.46 13.19
CA TRP A 57 -2.93 -22.98 13.29
C TRP A 57 -3.10 -24.28 12.52
N ALA A 58 -2.62 -24.37 11.28
CA ALA A 58 -2.67 -25.60 10.48
C ALA A 58 -1.90 -26.74 11.12
N ILE A 59 -0.74 -26.47 11.70
CA ILE A 59 0.04 -27.46 12.45
C ILE A 59 -0.71 -27.95 13.68
N SER A 60 -1.41 -27.07 14.39
CA SER A 60 -2.18 -27.45 15.58
C SER A 60 -3.29 -28.46 15.30
N LEU A 61 -3.83 -28.48 14.07
CA LEU A 61 -4.82 -29.47 13.64
C LEU A 61 -4.25 -30.90 13.61
N PHE A 62 -2.94 -31.04 13.35
CA PHE A 62 -2.28 -32.36 13.37
C PHE A 62 -1.98 -32.88 14.77
N PHE A 63 -1.81 -32.00 15.75
CA PHE A 63 -1.49 -32.36 17.12
C PHE A 63 -2.71 -32.76 17.97
N GLY A 64 -3.92 -32.60 17.42
CA GLY A 64 -5.16 -33.01 18.05
C GLY A 64 -5.89 -31.90 18.81
N GLU A 65 -7.07 -32.29 19.33
CA GLU A 65 -8.08 -31.39 19.85
C GLU A 65 -7.60 -30.46 20.99
N ASN A 66 -6.73 -30.97 21.86
CA ASN A 66 -6.19 -30.21 22.97
C ASN A 66 -5.35 -28.98 22.54
N PHE A 67 -4.69 -29.07 21.40
CA PHE A 67 -3.89 -27.98 20.83
C PHE A 67 -4.72 -27.03 19.96
N TYR A 68 -5.78 -27.52 19.36
CA TYR A 68 -6.64 -26.74 18.48
C TYR A 68 -7.67 -25.88 19.23
N GLN A 69 -8.23 -26.39 20.34
CA GLN A 69 -9.26 -25.69 21.11
C GLN A 69 -8.91 -24.26 21.55
N PRO A 70 -7.68 -23.94 22.00
CA PRO A 70 -7.34 -22.57 22.36
C PRO A 70 -7.46 -21.61 21.17
N PHE A 71 -7.07 -22.04 19.97
CA PHE A 71 -7.20 -21.25 18.75
C PHE A 71 -8.66 -21.02 18.38
N GLU A 72 -9.47 -22.06 18.43
CA GLU A 72 -10.90 -21.97 18.15
C GLU A 72 -11.60 -21.01 19.10
N ASN A 73 -11.30 -21.05 20.38
CA ASN A 73 -11.85 -20.14 21.37
C ASN A 73 -11.49 -18.67 21.06
N ILE A 74 -10.24 -18.40 20.67
CA ILE A 74 -9.79 -17.06 20.28
C ILE A 74 -10.52 -16.60 19.01
N LEU A 75 -10.62 -17.45 18.01
CA LEU A 75 -11.27 -17.14 16.73
C LEU A 75 -12.77 -16.89 16.88
N ASN A 76 -13.43 -17.57 17.82
CA ASN A 76 -14.86 -17.38 18.09
C ASN A 76 -15.17 -16.09 18.85
N THR A 77 -14.16 -15.45 19.44
CA THR A 77 -14.31 -14.16 20.12
C THR A 77 -14.58 -13.05 19.08
N PHE A 78 -15.23 -11.98 19.50
CA PHE A 78 -15.48 -10.80 18.66
C PHE A 78 -14.19 -10.27 18.00
N PHE A 79 -13.10 -10.18 18.78
CA PHE A 79 -11.78 -9.79 18.26
C PHE A 79 -11.24 -10.77 17.21
N GLY A 80 -11.42 -12.07 17.41
CA GLY A 80 -10.99 -13.10 16.46
C GLY A 80 -11.72 -12.98 15.13
N LYS A 81 -13.04 -12.79 15.16
CA LYS A 81 -13.84 -12.56 13.95
C LYS A 81 -13.42 -11.29 13.20
N PHE A 82 -13.22 -10.20 13.93
CA PHE A 82 -12.72 -8.94 13.35
C PHE A 82 -11.34 -9.12 12.71
N LEU A 83 -10.45 -9.87 13.36
CA LEU A 83 -9.11 -10.17 12.85
C LEU A 83 -9.18 -10.98 11.56
N ILE A 84 -10.03 -12.01 11.48
CA ILE A 84 -10.22 -12.81 10.25
C ILE A 84 -10.70 -11.93 9.10
N ILE A 85 -11.68 -11.07 9.32
CA ILE A 85 -12.21 -10.16 8.31
C ILE A 85 -11.12 -9.21 7.83
N SER A 86 -10.34 -8.65 8.76
CA SER A 86 -9.21 -7.76 8.43
C SER A 86 -8.14 -8.47 7.61
N LEU A 87 -7.81 -9.72 7.94
CA LEU A 87 -6.86 -10.53 7.18
C LEU A 87 -7.38 -10.85 5.77
N CYS A 88 -8.63 -11.24 5.64
CA CYS A 88 -9.24 -11.45 4.32
C CYS A 88 -9.19 -10.18 3.47
N TRP A 89 -9.43 -9.02 4.07
CA TRP A 89 -9.33 -7.73 3.40
C TRP A 89 -7.89 -7.43 2.94
N THR A 90 -6.90 -7.61 3.82
CA THR A 90 -5.49 -7.37 3.49
C THR A 90 -4.98 -8.32 2.40
N PHE A 91 -5.37 -9.59 2.43
CA PHE A 91 -5.05 -10.55 1.38
C PHE A 91 -5.66 -10.16 0.03
N SER A 92 -6.94 -9.80 0.01
CA SER A 92 -7.63 -9.35 -1.21
C SER A 92 -6.97 -8.11 -1.80
N PHE A 93 -6.61 -7.15 -0.97
CA PHE A 93 -5.88 -5.95 -1.38
C PHE A 93 -4.53 -6.30 -2.00
N GLN A 94 -3.79 -7.21 -1.38
CA GLN A 94 -2.48 -7.65 -1.86
C GLN A 94 -2.60 -8.29 -3.25
N ILE A 95 -3.54 -9.23 -3.42
CA ILE A 95 -3.77 -9.93 -4.70
C ILE A 95 -4.14 -8.94 -5.80
N LEU A 96 -5.06 -8.03 -5.55
CA LEU A 96 -5.48 -7.02 -6.55
C LEU A 96 -4.31 -6.12 -6.97
N ASN A 97 -3.46 -5.77 -6.03
CA ASN A 97 -2.30 -4.94 -6.29
C ASN A 97 -1.22 -5.70 -7.07
N GLU A 98 -1.01 -6.99 -6.78
CA GLU A 98 -0.11 -7.86 -7.54
C GLU A 98 -0.59 -8.05 -8.98
N ILE A 99 -1.88 -8.29 -9.19
CA ILE A 99 -2.47 -8.36 -10.54
C ILE A 99 -2.22 -7.05 -11.32
N ARG A 100 -2.32 -5.91 -10.64
CA ARG A 100 -2.03 -4.61 -11.24
C ARG A 100 -0.56 -4.48 -11.65
N HIS A 101 0.37 -4.91 -10.80
CA HIS A 101 1.80 -4.92 -11.12
C HIS A 101 2.09 -5.87 -12.28
N LEU A 102 1.48 -7.05 -12.29
CA LEU A 102 1.61 -8.01 -13.37
C LEU A 102 1.09 -7.43 -14.71
N ALA A 103 -0.02 -6.69 -14.68
CA ALA A 103 -0.55 -6.03 -15.87
C ALA A 103 0.42 -4.95 -16.40
N TRP A 104 1.11 -4.23 -15.52
CA TRP A 104 2.14 -3.27 -15.91
C TRP A 104 3.37 -3.96 -16.51
N ASP A 105 3.81 -5.07 -15.94
CA ASP A 105 4.92 -5.88 -16.47
C ASP A 105 4.58 -6.45 -17.85
N ALA A 106 3.32 -6.76 -18.12
CA ALA A 106 2.82 -7.16 -19.42
C ALA A 106 2.64 -5.99 -20.42
N GLY A 107 2.93 -4.75 -20.02
CA GLY A 107 2.85 -3.57 -20.86
C GLY A 107 1.46 -2.93 -20.97
N PHE A 108 0.49 -3.35 -20.16
CA PHE A 108 -0.85 -2.78 -20.13
C PHE A 108 -0.98 -1.75 -19.00
N GLY A 109 -1.60 -0.58 -19.30
CA GLY A 109 -1.99 0.37 -18.26
C GLY A 109 -0.91 1.33 -17.78
N PHE A 110 0.12 1.61 -18.59
CA PHE A 110 1.17 2.60 -18.29
C PHE A 110 0.68 4.05 -18.24
N ASP A 111 -0.52 4.33 -18.76
CA ASP A 111 -1.09 5.67 -18.68
C ASP A 111 -1.37 6.06 -17.23
N LEU A 112 -0.86 7.22 -16.82
CA LEU A 112 -1.03 7.79 -15.48
C LEU A 112 -2.52 7.90 -15.06
N LYS A 113 -3.43 8.11 -16.03
CA LYS A 113 -4.88 8.14 -15.80
C LYS A 113 -5.41 6.75 -15.43
N ILE A 114 -4.99 5.72 -16.15
CA ILE A 114 -5.42 4.33 -15.92
C ILE A 114 -4.85 3.83 -14.59
N ALA A 115 -3.60 4.16 -14.27
CA ALA A 115 -2.98 3.81 -12.99
C ALA A 115 -3.72 4.41 -11.77
N LYS A 116 -4.19 5.66 -11.89
CA LYS A 116 -5.00 6.30 -10.84
C LYS A 116 -6.37 5.67 -10.70
N ILE A 117 -7.04 5.37 -11.82
CA ILE A 117 -8.38 4.77 -11.83
C ILE A 117 -8.33 3.34 -11.27
N THR A 118 -7.39 2.52 -11.71
CA THR A 118 -7.23 1.14 -11.19
C THR A 118 -6.87 1.11 -9.71
N GLY A 119 -6.06 2.07 -9.25
CA GLY A 119 -5.77 2.24 -7.82
C GLY A 119 -7.03 2.58 -7.01
N ALA A 120 -7.82 3.55 -7.48
CA ALA A 120 -9.08 3.94 -6.84
C ALA A 120 -10.10 2.80 -6.86
N VAL A 121 -10.21 2.04 -7.95
CA VAL A 121 -11.09 0.86 -8.06
C VAL A 121 -10.69 -0.23 -7.08
N SER A 122 -9.40 -0.47 -6.86
CA SER A 122 -8.93 -1.45 -5.87
C SER A 122 -9.38 -1.08 -4.45
N TYR A 123 -9.32 0.20 -4.07
CA TYR A 123 -9.81 0.66 -2.77
C TYR A 123 -11.34 0.57 -2.66
N THR A 124 -12.08 0.99 -3.68
CA THR A 124 -13.55 0.97 -3.66
C THR A 124 -14.11 -0.45 -3.68
N HIS A 125 -13.50 -1.36 -4.40
CA HIS A 125 -13.93 -2.77 -4.48
C HIS A 125 -13.74 -3.50 -3.14
N LEU A 126 -12.72 -3.13 -2.37
CA LEU A 126 -12.47 -3.70 -1.04
C LEU A 126 -13.35 -3.09 0.05
N THR A 127 -13.74 -1.83 -0.09
CA THR A 127 -14.60 -1.17 0.90
C THR A 127 -16.08 -1.49 0.73
N LEU A 128 -16.53 -1.82 -0.49
CA LEU A 128 -17.92 -2.20 -0.77
C LEU A 128 -18.40 -3.45 0.00
N PRO A 129 -17.67 -4.60 0.04
CA PRO A 129 -18.11 -5.77 0.80
C PRO A 129 -18.10 -5.55 2.31
N THR A 130 -17.26 -4.66 2.85
CA THR A 130 -17.27 -4.35 4.28
C THR A 130 -18.44 -3.47 4.69
N SER A 131 -18.98 -2.64 3.81
CA SER A 131 -20.17 -1.82 4.08
C SER A 131 -21.48 -2.65 4.15
N PHE A 132 -21.50 -3.82 3.54
CA PHE A 132 -22.64 -4.75 3.62
C PHE A 132 -22.61 -5.64 4.87
N LEU A 133 -21.51 -5.70 5.59
CA LEU A 133 -21.34 -6.52 6.80
C LEU A 133 -21.57 -5.72 8.11
N VAL A 134 -21.83 -4.44 8.00
CA VAL A 134 -22.20 -3.52 9.08
C VAL A 134 -23.67 -3.18 8.98
#